data_512476f4ca9d889645fad40012f41196
#
_entry.id   512476f4ca9d889645fad40012f41196
#
_cell.length_a   1.000
_cell.length_b   1.000
_cell.length_c   1.000
_cell.angle_alpha   90.00
_cell.angle_beta   90.00
_cell.angle_gamma   90.00
#
_symmetry.space_group_name_H-M   'P 1'
#
loop_
_entity.id
_entity.type
_entity.pdbx_description
1 polymer ?
#
loop_
_entity_poly.entity_id
_entity_poly.type
_entity_poly.pdbx_seq_one_letter_code
_entity_poly.pdbx_strand_id
1 'polypeptide(L)' 'MTDGLVHLLRREAMSKGVKVTYNEDGTVSIELHIVVENGVNIATVCRSIMSEVKYVVTKNTGVEVREVNVCVDSVTV' A
#
# COMPACT_ATOMS: atom_id res chain seq x y z
N MET A 1 -12.78 -4.50 6.07
CA MET A 1 -11.99 -3.50 6.75
C MET A 1 -10.55 -3.50 6.34
N THR A 2 -9.70 -3.01 7.21
CA THR A 2 -8.26 -2.96 6.94
C THR A 2 -7.54 -4.25 7.29
N ASP A 3 -8.25 -5.27 7.72
CA ASP A 3 -7.65 -6.52 8.20
C ASP A 3 -6.80 -7.20 7.13
N GLY A 4 -7.27 -7.22 5.88
CA GLY A 4 -6.52 -7.83 4.81
C GLY A 4 -5.21 -7.11 4.53
N LEU A 5 -5.23 -5.78 4.55
CA LEU A 5 -4.03 -4.97 4.33
C LEU A 5 -3.05 -5.14 5.48
N VAL A 6 -3.53 -5.08 6.72
CA VAL A 6 -2.69 -5.26 7.90
C VAL A 6 -2.04 -6.63 7.88
N HIS A 7 -2.82 -7.65 7.55
CA HIS A 7 -2.32 -9.01 7.48
C HIS A 7 -1.23 -9.17 6.43
N LEU A 8 -1.45 -8.60 5.24
CA LEU A 8 -0.49 -8.65 4.16
C LEU A 8 0.82 -7.98 4.55
N LEU A 9 0.75 -6.79 5.12
CA LEU A 9 1.93 -6.04 5.52
C LEU A 9 2.72 -6.75 6.61
N ARG A 10 2.04 -7.42 7.54
CA ARG A 10 2.72 -8.14 8.61
C ARG A 10 3.37 -9.42 8.14
N ARG A 11 2.85 -10.04 7.08
CA ARG A 11 3.38 -11.30 6.59
C ARG A 11 4.59 -11.11 5.68
N GLU A 12 4.55 -10.13 4.81
CA GLU A 12 5.53 -9.99 3.74
C GLU A 12 6.28 -8.67 3.76
N ALA A 13 5.68 -7.66 4.37
CA ALA A 13 6.26 -6.33 4.41
C ALA A 13 5.78 -5.60 5.65
N MET A 14 6.53 -4.58 6.06
CA MET A 14 6.14 -3.71 7.16
C MET A 14 6.02 -2.29 6.64
N SER A 15 4.94 -1.61 7.03
CA SER A 15 4.75 -0.22 6.67
C SER A 15 5.69 0.67 7.47
N LYS A 16 6.44 1.51 6.76
CA LYS A 16 7.29 2.53 7.37
C LYS A 16 6.64 3.89 7.41
N GLY A 17 5.66 4.11 6.54
CA GLY A 17 4.94 5.36 6.53
C GLY A 17 3.96 5.42 5.38
N VAL A 18 2.94 6.23 5.55
CA VAL A 18 1.89 6.43 4.54
C VAL A 18 1.68 7.92 4.35
N LYS A 19 1.65 8.35 3.11
CA LYS A 19 1.34 9.72 2.76
C LYS A 19 0.13 9.72 1.85
N VAL A 20 -0.88 10.51 2.20
CA VAL A 20 -2.10 10.65 1.40
C VAL A 20 -2.16 12.07 0.86
N THR A 21 -2.35 12.17 -0.45
CA THR A 21 -2.50 13.47 -1.11
C THR A 21 -3.90 13.56 -1.70
N TYR A 22 -4.60 14.64 -1.39
CA TYR A 22 -5.92 14.90 -1.93
C TYR A 22 -5.79 15.71 -3.20
N ASN A 23 -6.29 15.18 -4.30
CA ASN A 23 -6.19 15.80 -5.61
C ASN A 23 -7.36 16.75 -5.85
N GLU A 24 -7.18 17.70 -6.76
CA GLU A 24 -8.22 18.69 -7.05
C GLU A 24 -9.48 18.08 -7.67
N ASP A 25 -9.35 16.94 -8.33
CA ASP A 25 -10.49 16.26 -8.95
C ASP A 25 -11.29 15.39 -7.98
N GLY A 26 -10.97 15.44 -6.69
CA GLY A 26 -11.67 14.66 -5.67
C GLY A 26 -11.11 13.26 -5.45
N THR A 27 -10.09 12.88 -6.19
CA THR A 27 -9.43 11.59 -5.97
C THR A 27 -8.32 11.73 -4.93
N VAL A 28 -7.76 10.60 -4.51
CA VAL A 28 -6.60 10.59 -3.62
C VAL A 28 -5.46 9.82 -4.25
N SER A 29 -4.25 10.24 -3.92
CA SER A 29 -3.02 9.53 -4.27
C SER A 29 -2.39 9.08 -2.96
N ILE A 30 -1.92 7.84 -2.94
CA ILE A 30 -1.34 7.24 -1.72
C ILE A 30 0.08 6.83 -2.01
N GLU A 31 0.98 7.23 -1.13
CA GLU A 31 2.37 6.82 -1.17
C GLU A 31 2.65 6.00 0.08
N LEU A 32 3.12 4.79 -0.10
CA LEU A 32 3.37 3.85 0.98
C LEU A 32 4.83 3.44 0.97
N HIS A 33 5.50 3.59 2.09
CA HIS A 33 6.89 3.17 2.27
C HIS A 33 6.91 1.89 3.08
N ILE A 34 7.57 0.87 2.56
CA ILE A 34 7.60 -0.44 3.19
C ILE A 34 9.03 -0.99 3.28
N VAL A 35 9.18 -1.94 4.18
CA VAL A 35 10.37 -2.78 4.29
C VAL A 35 9.92 -4.20 4.01
N VAL A 36 10.60 -4.91 3.13
CA VAL A 36 10.26 -6.29 2.80
C VAL A 36 11.32 -7.24 3.30
N GLU A 37 10.93 -8.50 3.51
CA GLU A 37 11.87 -9.54 3.90
C GLU A 37 12.67 -10.01 2.69
N ASN A 38 13.92 -10.41 2.97
CA ASN A 38 14.75 -11.01 1.94
C ASN A 38 14.13 -12.30 1.45
N GLY A 39 14.14 -12.48 0.14
CA GLY A 39 13.60 -13.68 -0.48
C GLY A 39 12.17 -13.57 -0.99
N VAL A 40 11.45 -12.50 -0.65
CA VAL A 40 10.10 -12.32 -1.19
C VAL A 40 10.18 -11.77 -2.62
N ASN A 41 9.15 -12.06 -3.39
CA ASN A 41 9.03 -11.49 -4.74
C ASN A 41 8.50 -10.06 -4.59
N ILE A 42 9.39 -9.09 -4.71
CA ILE A 42 9.06 -7.68 -4.47
C ILE A 42 7.96 -7.20 -5.41
N ALA A 43 8.03 -7.56 -6.68
CA ALA A 43 7.02 -7.14 -7.64
C ALA A 43 5.63 -7.66 -7.29
N THR A 44 5.55 -8.92 -6.85
CA THR A 44 4.29 -9.51 -6.44
C THR A 44 3.75 -8.85 -5.18
N VAL A 45 4.63 -8.63 -4.19
CA VAL A 45 4.25 -7.98 -2.94
C VAL A 45 3.72 -6.56 -3.21
N CYS A 46 4.43 -5.78 -4.00
CA CYS A 46 4.02 -4.42 -4.32
C CYS A 46 2.68 -4.40 -5.04
N ARG A 47 2.48 -5.30 -6.00
CA ARG A 47 1.22 -5.38 -6.73
C ARG A 47 0.05 -5.73 -5.81
N SER A 48 0.27 -6.68 -4.92
CA SER A 48 -0.75 -7.08 -3.95
C SER A 48 -1.11 -5.93 -3.02
N ILE A 49 -0.11 -5.21 -2.54
CA ILE A 49 -0.33 -4.05 -1.66
C ILE A 49 -1.11 -2.97 -2.40
N MET A 50 -0.72 -2.66 -3.62
CA MET A 50 -1.41 -1.63 -4.42
C MET A 50 -2.89 -1.97 -4.60
N SER A 51 -3.19 -3.20 -4.97
CA SER A 51 -4.57 -3.66 -5.15
C SER A 51 -5.36 -3.59 -3.85
N GLU A 52 -4.76 -4.04 -2.76
CA GLU A 52 -5.41 -4.08 -1.46
C GLU A 52 -5.68 -2.68 -0.93
N VAL A 53 -4.71 -1.79 -1.04
CA VAL A 53 -4.88 -0.40 -0.59
C VAL A 53 -6.00 0.27 -1.36
N LYS A 54 -5.99 0.12 -2.68
CA LYS A 54 -7.02 0.71 -3.53
C LYS A 54 -8.39 0.20 -3.16
N TYR A 55 -8.51 -1.11 -2.98
CA TYR A 55 -9.78 -1.74 -2.62
C TYR A 55 -10.30 -1.25 -1.26
N VAL A 56 -9.44 -1.28 -0.25
CA VAL A 56 -9.82 -0.92 1.12
C VAL A 56 -10.24 0.55 1.21
N VAL A 57 -9.46 1.44 0.62
CA VAL A 57 -9.77 2.87 0.67
C VAL A 57 -11.07 3.17 -0.07
N THR A 58 -11.22 2.63 -1.27
CA THR A 58 -12.44 2.86 -2.05
C THR A 58 -13.66 2.31 -1.33
N LYS A 59 -13.56 1.12 -0.78
CA LYS A 59 -14.68 0.48 -0.09
C LYS A 59 -15.10 1.21 1.17
N ASN A 60 -14.14 1.68 1.96
CA ASN A 60 -14.44 2.28 3.26
C ASN A 60 -14.80 3.76 3.17
N THR A 61 -14.31 4.49 2.19
CA THR A 61 -14.51 5.94 2.09
C THR A 61 -15.36 6.35 0.90
N GLY A 62 -15.49 5.50 -0.11
CA GLY A 62 -16.15 5.87 -1.36
C GLY A 62 -15.34 6.81 -2.23
N VAL A 63 -14.12 7.15 -1.81
CA VAL A 63 -13.24 8.04 -2.56
C VAL A 63 -12.45 7.23 -3.58
N GLU A 64 -12.38 7.73 -4.81
CA GLU A 64 -11.60 7.06 -5.84
C GLU A 64 -10.11 7.26 -5.59
N VAL A 65 -9.36 6.17 -5.65
CA VAL A 65 -7.90 6.22 -5.52
C VAL A 65 -7.31 6.35 -6.92
N ARG A 66 -6.66 7.48 -7.18
CA ARG A 66 -6.06 7.76 -8.47
C ARG A 66 -4.81 6.92 -8.72
N GLU A 67 -3.95 6.85 -7.71
CA GLU A 67 -2.74 6.05 -7.80
C GLU A 67 -2.26 5.62 -6.41
N VAL A 68 -1.54 4.51 -6.39
CA VAL A 68 -0.87 4.03 -5.19
C VAL A 68 0.58 3.78 -5.57
N ASN A 69 1.49 4.47 -4.89
CA ASN A 69 2.92 4.29 -5.08
C ASN A 69 3.48 3.54 -3.89
N VAL A 70 4.06 2.38 -4.16
CA VAL A 70 4.69 1.57 -3.12
C VAL A 70 6.20 1.72 -3.26
N CYS A 71 6.82 2.30 -2.23
CA CYS A 71 8.26 2.50 -2.20
C CYS A 71 8.88 1.49 -1.26
N VAL A 72 9.79 0.67 -1.77
CA VAL A 72 10.53 -0.29 -0.95
C VAL A 72 11.77 0.43 -0.43
N ASP A 73 11.73 0.81 0.84
CA ASP A 73 12.83 1.57 1.45
C ASP A 73 14.03 0.69 1.78
N SER A 74 13.78 -0.55 2.14
CA SER A 74 14.88 -1.49 2.40
C SER A 74 14.38 -2.92 2.35
N VAL A 75 15.34 -3.83 2.27
CA VAL A 75 15.10 -5.26 2.31
C VAL A 75 15.84 -5.79 3.53
N THR A 76 15.13 -6.48 4.42
CA THR A 76 15.77 -7.09 5.59
C THR A 76 16.58 -8.31 5.17
N VAL A 77 17.69 -8.49 5.82
CA VAL A 77 18.60 -9.59 5.50
C VAL A 77 18.41 -10.75 6.45
#